data_195f68dbe805fd07de8d79182e6aecc3
#
_entry.id   195f68dbe805fd07de8d79182e6aecc3
#
_cell.length_a   1.000
_cell.length_b   1.000
_cell.length_c   1.000
_cell.angle_alpha   90.00
_cell.angle_beta   90.00
_cell.angle_gamma   90.00
#
_symmetry.space_group_name_H-M   'P 1'
#
loop_
_entity.id
_entity.type
_entity.pdbx_description
1 polymer ?
#
loop_
_entity_poly.entity_id
_entity_poly.type
_entity_poly.pdbx_seq_one_letter_code
_entity_poly.pdbx_strand_id
1 'polypeptide(L)'
;MNYGLSLFARIFCGRTQVYFRLFLISLLGVKPVLADQDWRCGVDLIFASENGGSVANYVLTLQVKNNTGRDITGVSVIYKDAAKEVIGNTLLKCVVNELPVKPGSYGECTRTIQRVDASYINAFGTEKWTEIVNNQLQKLNSINYCHVLGFSY
;
A
#
# COMPACT_ATOMS: atom_id res chain seq x y z
N MET A 1 -29.31 10.72 -81.02
CA MET A 1 -29.12 11.94 -80.24
C MET A 1 -29.41 11.55 -78.80
N ASN A 2 -28.58 10.98 -78.08
CA ASN A 2 -27.29 11.32 -77.42
C ASN A 2 -27.43 12.37 -76.30
N TYR A 3 -26.90 12.01 -75.22
CA TYR A 3 -26.57 12.62 -73.98
C TYR A 3 -27.58 12.26 -72.87
N GLY A 4 -27.21 11.73 -71.73
CA GLY A 4 -26.00 11.51 -71.07
C GLY A 4 -26.33 10.85 -69.69
N LEU A 5 -25.74 9.74 -69.42
CA LEU A 5 -25.73 9.07 -68.12
C LEU A 5 -24.29 8.96 -67.66
N SER A 6 -23.85 9.93 -66.92
CA SER A 6 -22.56 9.82 -66.24
C SER A 6 -22.36 10.97 -65.24
N LEU A 7 -23.03 10.93 -64.10
CA LEU A 7 -22.64 11.82 -62.97
C LEU A 7 -23.22 11.40 -61.60
N PHE A 8 -23.26 10.11 -61.27
CA PHE A 8 -23.73 9.73 -59.93
C PHE A 8 -22.90 8.65 -59.21
N ALA A 9 -21.65 8.46 -59.62
CA ALA A 9 -20.82 7.38 -59.04
C ALA A 9 -19.53 7.87 -58.30
N ARG A 10 -19.49 9.08 -57.72
CA ARG A 10 -18.24 9.56 -57.08
C ARG A 10 -18.39 10.24 -55.70
N ILE A 11 -19.48 10.10 -54.98
CA ILE A 11 -19.64 10.80 -53.69
C ILE A 11 -19.74 9.86 -52.47
N PHE A 12 -19.69 8.54 -52.63
CA PHE A 12 -19.88 7.64 -51.45
C PHE A 12 -18.64 6.92 -50.93
N CYS A 13 -17.45 7.18 -51.45
CA CYS A 13 -16.23 6.47 -51.05
C CYS A 13 -15.32 7.23 -50.03
N GLY A 14 -15.70 8.43 -49.61
CA GLY A 14 -14.81 9.28 -48.79
C GLY A 14 -15.19 9.40 -47.30
N ARG A 15 -16.33 8.91 -46.87
CA ARG A 15 -16.86 9.24 -45.54
C ARG A 15 -16.83 8.09 -44.51
N THR A 16 -16.67 6.88 -44.93
CA THR A 16 -16.64 5.70 -44.04
C THR A 16 -15.26 5.34 -43.51
N GLN A 17 -14.16 5.79 -44.13
CA GLN A 17 -12.82 5.51 -43.65
C GLN A 17 -12.37 6.39 -42.45
N VAL A 18 -12.97 7.56 -42.32
CA VAL A 18 -12.58 8.50 -41.22
C VAL A 18 -13.13 8.04 -39.87
N TYR A 19 -14.32 7.43 -39.84
CA TYR A 19 -14.91 6.94 -38.60
C TYR A 19 -14.26 5.64 -38.08
N PHE A 20 -13.71 4.82 -38.99
CA PHE A 20 -13.03 3.58 -38.58
C PHE A 20 -11.65 3.81 -37.95
N ARG A 21 -10.98 4.92 -38.30
CA ARG A 21 -9.69 5.28 -37.69
C ARG A 21 -9.83 5.98 -36.34
N LEU A 22 -10.96 6.64 -36.07
CA LEU A 22 -11.22 7.27 -34.78
C LEU A 22 -11.66 6.27 -33.70
N PHE A 23 -12.23 5.12 -34.10
CA PHE A 23 -12.66 4.09 -33.14
C PHE A 23 -11.52 3.18 -32.65
N LEU A 24 -10.41 3.11 -33.38
CA LEU A 24 -9.24 2.30 -32.99
C LEU A 24 -8.30 3.00 -32.01
N ILE A 25 -8.41 4.31 -31.83
CA ILE A 25 -7.52 5.09 -30.94
C ILE A 25 -8.04 5.09 -29.51
N SER A 26 -9.31 4.78 -29.27
CA SER A 26 -9.91 4.77 -27.92
C SER A 26 -9.68 3.48 -27.13
N LEU A 27 -9.09 2.44 -27.71
CA LEU A 27 -8.85 1.14 -27.05
C LEU A 27 -7.44 0.98 -26.46
N LEU A 28 -6.56 1.97 -26.61
CA LEU A 28 -5.15 1.88 -26.19
C LEU A 28 -4.83 2.70 -24.93
N GLY A 29 -5.81 3.13 -24.16
CA GLY A 29 -5.60 4.16 -23.12
C GLY A 29 -5.95 3.81 -21.68
N VAL A 30 -6.33 2.60 -21.35
CA VAL A 30 -6.49 2.24 -19.92
C VAL A 30 -5.25 1.46 -19.48
N LYS A 31 -4.16 2.17 -19.25
CA LYS A 31 -3.12 1.65 -18.36
C LYS A 31 -3.76 1.59 -16.98
N PRO A 32 -3.79 0.42 -16.28
CA PRO A 32 -4.05 0.43 -14.86
C PRO A 32 -2.90 1.23 -14.26
N VAL A 33 -3.16 2.43 -13.81
CA VAL A 33 -2.28 3.16 -12.93
C VAL A 33 -2.38 2.40 -11.60
N LEU A 34 -1.63 1.30 -11.49
CA LEU A 34 -1.15 0.85 -10.20
C LEU A 34 -0.26 2.01 -9.75
N ALA A 35 -0.82 2.89 -8.96
CA ALA A 35 -0.11 4.01 -8.41
C ALA A 35 1.04 3.42 -7.60
N ASP A 36 2.24 3.60 -8.10
CA ASP A 36 3.50 3.46 -7.37
C ASP A 36 3.52 4.57 -6.29
N GLN A 37 2.64 4.42 -5.30
CA GLN A 37 2.41 5.42 -4.28
C GLN A 37 2.99 4.92 -2.96
N ASP A 38 4.09 5.57 -2.54
CA ASP A 38 4.59 5.44 -1.20
C ASP A 38 3.65 6.17 -0.23
N TRP A 39 3.17 5.47 0.78
CA TRP A 39 2.30 5.98 1.84
C TRP A 39 3.13 6.30 3.07
N ARG A 40 2.73 7.31 3.84
CA ARG A 40 3.33 7.55 5.15
C ARG A 40 3.00 6.39 6.08
N CYS A 41 4.03 5.82 6.70
CA CYS A 41 3.90 4.87 7.79
C CYS A 41 4.95 5.18 8.86
N GLY A 42 4.81 4.59 10.03
CA GLY A 42 5.71 4.83 11.14
C GLY A 42 5.73 3.65 12.10
N VAL A 43 6.60 3.71 13.07
CA VAL A 43 6.75 2.70 14.12
C VAL A 43 6.40 3.29 15.46
N ASP A 44 5.42 2.69 16.13
CA ASP A 44 5.01 3.01 17.48
C ASP A 44 5.64 2.04 18.47
N LEU A 45 6.10 2.57 19.61
CA LEU A 45 6.59 1.76 20.74
C LEU A 45 5.45 1.54 21.72
N ILE A 46 5.02 0.29 21.87
CA ILE A 46 3.94 -0.13 22.76
C ILE A 46 4.50 -1.06 23.83
N PHE A 47 4.30 -0.68 25.10
CA PHE A 47 4.65 -1.53 26.21
C PHE A 47 3.50 -2.44 26.61
N ALA A 48 3.81 -3.71 26.80
CA ALA A 48 2.88 -4.71 27.32
C ALA A 48 3.51 -5.39 28.56
N SER A 49 2.66 -5.98 29.38
CA SER A 49 3.09 -6.83 30.49
C SER A 49 2.80 -8.28 30.15
N GLU A 50 3.83 -9.10 30.04
CA GLU A 50 3.71 -10.52 29.74
C GLU A 50 4.56 -11.33 30.72
N ASN A 51 4.03 -12.43 31.24
CA ASN A 51 4.72 -13.33 32.14
C ASN A 51 5.39 -12.62 33.36
N GLY A 52 4.76 -11.55 33.85
CA GLY A 52 5.28 -10.76 34.97
C GLY A 52 6.41 -9.79 34.64
N GLY A 53 6.73 -9.57 33.36
CA GLY A 53 7.75 -8.63 32.91
C GLY A 53 7.27 -7.64 31.87
N SER A 54 8.00 -6.55 31.69
CA SER A 54 7.73 -5.55 30.65
C SER A 54 8.28 -6.00 29.29
N VAL A 55 7.45 -5.86 28.26
CA VAL A 55 7.77 -6.16 26.87
C VAL A 55 7.62 -4.88 26.06
N ALA A 56 8.64 -4.53 25.31
CA ALA A 56 8.60 -3.44 24.34
C ALA A 56 8.31 -4.00 22.94
N ASN A 57 7.16 -3.63 22.37
CA ASN A 57 6.73 -4.02 21.03
C ASN A 57 6.87 -2.82 20.09
N TYR A 58 7.58 -3.01 18.97
CA TYR A 58 7.69 -2.02 17.90
C TYR A 58 6.69 -2.37 16.82
N VAL A 59 5.65 -1.55 16.70
CA VAL A 59 4.50 -1.80 15.86
C VAL A 59 4.56 -0.89 14.64
N LEU A 60 4.76 -1.48 13.46
CA LEU A 60 4.63 -0.74 12.19
C LEU A 60 3.15 -0.49 11.93
N THR A 61 2.82 0.78 11.70
CA THR A 61 1.44 1.28 11.51
C THR A 61 1.32 1.97 10.17
N LEU A 62 0.27 1.61 9.41
CA LEU A 62 -0.10 2.21 8.14
C LEU A 62 -1.60 2.46 8.10
N GLN A 63 -2.02 3.70 7.83
CA GLN A 63 -3.41 4.01 7.55
C GLN A 63 -3.71 3.80 6.07
N VAL A 64 -4.74 3.01 5.75
CA VAL A 64 -5.18 2.74 4.38
C VAL A 64 -6.62 3.17 4.16
N LYS A 65 -6.94 3.60 2.93
CA LYS A 65 -8.31 3.74 2.45
C LYS A 65 -8.65 2.56 1.56
N ASN A 66 -9.71 1.83 1.87
CA ASN A 66 -10.12 0.69 1.06
C ASN A 66 -10.88 1.14 -0.20
N ASN A 67 -10.19 1.18 -1.33
CA ASN A 67 -10.77 1.48 -2.64
C ASN A 67 -10.95 0.22 -3.52
N THR A 68 -10.85 -1.00 -2.94
CA THR A 68 -10.82 -2.26 -3.72
C THR A 68 -12.19 -2.86 -4.02
N GLY A 69 -13.27 -2.36 -3.41
CA GLY A 69 -14.62 -2.92 -3.55
C GLY A 69 -14.87 -4.20 -2.75
N ARG A 70 -13.88 -4.74 -2.03
CA ARG A 70 -13.98 -5.91 -1.14
C ARG A 70 -13.44 -5.58 0.25
N ASP A 71 -13.81 -6.36 1.26
CA ASP A 71 -13.29 -6.22 2.62
C ASP A 71 -11.78 -6.53 2.64
N ILE A 72 -10.97 -5.63 3.19
CA ILE A 72 -9.52 -5.83 3.35
C ILE A 72 -9.22 -6.37 4.74
N THR A 73 -8.49 -7.49 4.82
CA THR A 73 -8.00 -8.09 6.08
C THR A 73 -6.52 -7.85 6.32
N GLY A 74 -5.77 -7.50 5.28
CA GLY A 74 -4.34 -7.23 5.37
C GLY A 74 -3.77 -6.49 4.17
N VAL A 75 -2.56 -5.97 4.33
CA VAL A 75 -1.79 -5.30 3.29
C VAL A 75 -0.33 -5.72 3.33
N SER A 76 0.20 -6.18 2.19
CA SER A 76 1.63 -6.46 2.04
C SER A 76 2.36 -5.17 1.68
N VAL A 77 3.43 -4.86 2.40
CA VAL A 77 4.20 -3.64 2.21
C VAL A 77 5.71 -3.89 2.19
N ILE A 78 6.41 -3.05 1.43
CA ILE A 78 7.83 -2.77 1.60
C ILE A 78 7.93 -1.46 2.38
N TYR A 79 8.67 -1.45 3.49
CA TYR A 79 8.88 -0.23 4.26
C TYR A 79 10.29 0.33 4.01
N LYS A 80 10.36 1.66 3.94
CA LYS A 80 11.52 2.43 3.46
C LYS A 80 11.82 3.57 4.43
N ASP A 81 13.05 4.05 4.39
CA ASP A 81 13.46 5.26 5.09
C ASP A 81 13.07 6.56 4.36
N ALA A 82 13.53 7.70 4.90
CA ALA A 82 13.28 9.02 4.31
C ALA A 82 13.96 9.20 2.93
N ALA A 83 15.05 8.48 2.66
CA ALA A 83 15.75 8.47 1.37
C ALA A 83 15.11 7.47 0.36
N LYS A 84 14.04 6.77 0.78
CA LYS A 84 13.34 5.70 0.05
C LYS A 84 14.16 4.42 -0.13
N GLU A 85 15.20 4.23 0.66
CA GLU A 85 15.94 2.98 0.73
C GLU A 85 15.11 1.92 1.45
N VAL A 86 15.14 0.70 0.91
CA VAL A 86 14.38 -0.43 1.46
C VAL A 86 14.99 -0.91 2.77
N ILE A 87 14.21 -0.88 3.85
CA ILE A 87 14.58 -1.42 5.16
C ILE A 87 14.09 -2.87 5.31
N GLY A 88 12.88 -3.17 4.79
CA GLY A 88 12.31 -4.50 4.86
C GLY A 88 10.91 -4.60 4.27
N ASN A 89 10.26 -5.74 4.49
CA ASN A 89 8.89 -5.99 4.06
C ASN A 89 8.11 -6.77 5.11
N THR A 90 6.78 -6.66 5.07
CA THR A 90 5.90 -7.42 5.95
C THR A 90 4.45 -7.42 5.45
N LEU A 91 3.63 -8.31 6.03
CA LEU A 91 2.17 -8.28 5.90
C LEU A 91 1.58 -7.65 7.16
N LEU A 92 0.94 -6.50 7.02
CA LEU A 92 0.18 -5.83 8.08
C LEU A 92 -1.22 -6.42 8.17
N LYS A 93 -1.76 -6.56 9.38
CA LYS A 93 -3.16 -6.93 9.61
C LYS A 93 -4.00 -5.66 9.65
N CYS A 94 -5.07 -5.61 8.86
CA CYS A 94 -5.97 -4.46 8.75
C CYS A 94 -7.29 -4.77 9.45
N VAL A 95 -7.55 -4.09 10.56
CA VAL A 95 -8.80 -4.26 11.31
C VAL A 95 -9.31 -2.92 11.83
N VAL A 96 -10.63 -2.78 11.90
CA VAL A 96 -11.31 -1.69 12.59
C VAL A 96 -12.30 -2.34 13.55
N ASN A 97 -12.13 -2.15 14.88
CA ASN A 97 -12.92 -2.82 15.90
C ASN A 97 -13.03 -4.34 15.68
N GLU A 98 -11.89 -5.00 15.42
CA GLU A 98 -11.76 -6.43 15.14
C GLU A 98 -12.39 -6.90 13.81
N LEU A 99 -12.95 -6.01 13.01
CA LEU A 99 -13.55 -6.31 11.71
C LEU A 99 -12.64 -5.89 10.55
N PRO A 100 -12.76 -6.55 9.38
CA PRO A 100 -12.07 -6.11 8.16
C PRO A 100 -12.44 -4.69 7.75
N VAL A 101 -11.52 -4.02 7.05
CA VAL A 101 -11.75 -2.67 6.52
C VAL A 101 -12.73 -2.73 5.35
N LYS A 102 -13.92 -2.17 5.53
CA LYS A 102 -14.98 -2.16 4.53
C LYS A 102 -14.65 -1.28 3.32
N PRO A 103 -15.19 -1.57 2.10
CA PRO A 103 -15.06 -0.70 0.94
C PRO A 103 -15.44 0.75 1.26
N GLY A 104 -14.63 1.69 0.79
CA GLY A 104 -14.80 3.13 1.01
C GLY A 104 -14.34 3.65 2.38
N SER A 105 -14.07 2.75 3.34
CA SER A 105 -13.66 3.11 4.71
C SER A 105 -12.14 3.28 4.82
N TYR A 106 -11.74 4.02 5.86
CA TYR A 106 -10.36 4.02 6.34
C TYR A 106 -10.17 2.95 7.40
N GLY A 107 -8.98 2.37 7.44
CA GLY A 107 -8.56 1.44 8.48
C GLY A 107 -7.09 1.55 8.78
N GLU A 108 -6.73 1.16 9.99
CA GLU A 108 -5.35 1.06 10.41
C GLU A 108 -4.87 -0.38 10.22
N CYS A 109 -3.70 -0.51 9.59
CA CYS A 109 -3.05 -1.80 9.39
C CYS A 109 -1.76 -1.84 10.19
N THR A 110 -1.61 -2.84 11.04
CA THR A 110 -0.50 -2.91 11.99
C THR A 110 0.20 -4.26 11.99
N ARG A 111 1.47 -4.25 12.41
CA ARG A 111 2.26 -5.45 12.69
C ARG A 111 3.37 -5.15 13.67
N THR A 112 3.52 -5.97 14.70
CA THR A 112 4.74 -5.98 15.51
C THR A 112 5.89 -6.50 14.66
N ILE A 113 6.83 -5.62 14.32
CA ILE A 113 7.99 -5.94 13.48
C ILE A 113 9.21 -6.34 14.32
N GLN A 114 9.25 -5.92 15.57
CA GLN A 114 10.28 -6.29 16.53
C GLN A 114 9.75 -6.24 17.95
N ARG A 115 10.42 -6.98 18.85
CA ARG A 115 10.08 -7.09 20.26
C ARG A 115 11.33 -7.20 21.09
N VAL A 116 11.34 -6.57 22.27
CA VAL A 116 12.36 -6.72 23.32
C VAL A 116 11.62 -7.13 24.60
N ASP A 117 11.83 -8.34 25.06
CA ASP A 117 11.12 -8.90 26.20
C ASP A 117 11.88 -8.74 27.53
N ALA A 118 11.21 -9.11 28.63
CA ALA A 118 11.74 -8.94 29.98
C ALA A 118 12.94 -9.86 30.30
N SER A 119 13.24 -10.85 29.48
CA SER A 119 14.41 -11.73 29.71
C SER A 119 15.72 -10.94 29.72
N TYR A 120 15.78 -9.85 28.97
CA TYR A 120 16.92 -8.92 28.99
C TYR A 120 17.05 -8.20 30.32
N ILE A 121 15.96 -7.88 31.02
CA ILE A 121 16.01 -7.27 32.35
C ILE A 121 16.64 -8.24 33.34
N ASN A 122 16.23 -9.50 33.30
CA ASN A 122 16.77 -10.53 34.18
C ASN A 122 18.26 -10.82 33.93
N ALA A 123 18.68 -10.73 32.66
CA ALA A 123 20.07 -11.01 32.27
C ALA A 123 21.02 -9.83 32.47
N PHE A 124 20.56 -8.60 32.23
CA PHE A 124 21.45 -7.42 32.11
C PHE A 124 21.00 -6.22 32.95
N GLY A 125 19.87 -6.30 33.66
CA GLY A 125 19.29 -5.21 34.44
C GLY A 125 18.42 -4.25 33.61
N THR A 126 17.63 -3.45 34.33
CA THR A 126 16.64 -2.52 33.75
C THR A 126 17.28 -1.41 32.91
N GLU A 127 18.44 -0.90 33.36
CA GLU A 127 19.15 0.18 32.66
C GLU A 127 19.57 -0.28 31.25
N LYS A 128 20.17 -1.46 31.15
CA LYS A 128 20.61 -2.03 29.86
C LYS A 128 19.43 -2.40 28.94
N TRP A 129 18.34 -2.89 29.52
CA TRP A 129 17.10 -3.12 28.77
C TRP A 129 16.59 -1.81 28.20
N THR A 130 16.52 -0.72 28.98
CA THR A 130 16.08 0.59 28.54
C THR A 130 16.97 1.15 27.41
N GLU A 131 18.29 0.98 27.54
CA GLU A 131 19.24 1.35 26.48
C GLU A 131 18.97 0.59 25.18
N ILE A 132 18.75 -0.74 25.24
CA ILE A 132 18.44 -1.58 24.09
C ILE A 132 17.14 -1.12 23.43
N VAL A 133 16.09 -0.87 24.23
CA VAL A 133 14.80 -0.40 23.74
C VAL A 133 14.95 0.95 23.01
N ASN A 134 15.64 1.92 23.61
CA ASN A 134 15.83 3.23 23.00
C ASN A 134 16.67 3.16 21.71
N ASN A 135 17.75 2.40 21.71
CA ASN A 135 18.59 2.21 20.52
C ASN A 135 17.81 1.56 19.37
N GLN A 136 16.95 0.61 19.70
CA GLN A 136 16.11 -0.04 18.70
C GLN A 136 15.04 0.91 18.14
N LEU A 137 14.41 1.72 19.00
CA LEU A 137 13.46 2.73 18.59
C LEU A 137 14.12 3.75 17.63
N GLN A 138 15.32 4.23 17.94
CA GLN A 138 16.04 5.15 17.04
C GLN A 138 16.28 4.56 15.66
N LYS A 139 16.64 3.27 15.57
CA LYS A 139 16.82 2.60 14.28
C LYS A 139 15.51 2.48 13.50
N LEU A 140 14.41 2.11 14.15
CA LEU A 140 13.13 1.89 13.53
C LEU A 140 12.39 3.20 13.19
N ASN A 141 12.69 4.30 13.88
CA ASN A 141 12.17 5.64 13.55
C ASN A 141 12.71 6.17 12.21
N SER A 142 13.68 5.51 11.58
CA SER A 142 14.07 5.81 10.22
C SER A 142 13.01 5.40 9.19
N ILE A 143 12.06 4.52 9.54
CA ILE A 143 10.97 4.10 8.67
C ILE A 143 9.98 5.27 8.47
N ASN A 144 9.81 5.70 7.22
CA ASN A 144 8.99 6.86 6.87
C ASN A 144 7.91 6.56 5.83
N TYR A 145 8.15 5.55 4.99
CA TYR A 145 7.29 5.23 3.86
C TYR A 145 7.03 3.74 3.76
N CYS A 146 5.80 3.40 3.36
CA CYS A 146 5.38 2.06 3.01
C CYS A 146 4.89 2.03 1.57
N HIS A 147 5.50 1.19 0.76
CA HIS A 147 5.06 0.89 -0.60
C HIS A 147 4.13 -0.33 -0.54
N VAL A 148 2.88 -0.16 -0.96
CA VAL A 148 1.86 -1.23 -0.93
C VAL A 148 2.05 -2.15 -2.14
N LEU A 149 2.29 -3.43 -1.88
CA LEU A 149 2.42 -4.48 -2.90
C LEU A 149 1.07 -5.10 -3.27
N GLY A 150 0.14 -5.18 -2.31
CA GLY A 150 -1.16 -5.79 -2.51
C GLY A 150 -1.98 -5.92 -1.23
N PHE A 151 -3.23 -6.32 -1.39
CA PHE A 151 -4.19 -6.49 -0.30
C PHE A 151 -4.59 -7.95 -0.13
N SER A 152 -4.86 -8.36 1.12
CA SER A 152 -5.52 -9.62 1.49
C SER A 152 -6.99 -9.35 1.79
N TYR A 153 -7.85 -10.32 1.43
CA TYR A 153 -9.31 -10.22 1.53
C TYR A 153 -9.89 -11.32 2.39
#